data_af9b52d7dc912e194863b44fb0d3dcbd
#
_entry.id   af9b52d7dc912e194863b44fb0d3dcbd
#
_cell.length_a   1.000
_cell.length_b   1.000
_cell.length_c   1.000
_cell.angle_alpha   90.00
_cell.angle_beta   90.00
_cell.angle_gamma   90.00
#
_symmetry.space_group_name_H-M   'P 1'
#
loop_
_entity.id
_entity.type
_entity.pdbx_description
1 polymer ?
#
loop_
_entity_poly.entity_id
_entity_poly.type
_entity_poly.pdbx_seq_one_letter_code
_entity_poly.pdbx_strand_id
1 'polypeptide(L)'
;MDAPNTLPDWNALAALGDDELPLLDTALLIARDEYPDLDPRGYTAQVETYADTLRPQLDGDIDLPARLTAINRYLFEEVGFAGNNLEYDDPRNSYLNDVVDRKLGIPISLAVIQIEVTRRLGMPLDGISFPGHFLVRLPVDDGILVLDPFNKGRPVSADELRERASPHMGGHPPDDQQLMQILAPATHR
;
A
#
# COMPACT_ATOMS: atom_id res chain seq x y z
N MET A 1 9.69 9.10 27.82
CA MET A 1 9.48 7.68 28.19
C MET A 1 9.00 7.02 26.93
N ASP A 2 9.95 6.46 26.16
CA ASP A 2 9.62 5.78 24.91
C ASP A 2 8.80 4.54 25.25
N ALA A 3 7.61 4.43 24.67
CA ALA A 3 6.81 3.22 24.76
C ALA A 3 7.65 2.03 24.28
N PRO A 4 7.58 0.85 24.91
CA PRO A 4 8.30 -0.30 24.42
C PRO A 4 7.83 -0.60 23.00
N ASN A 5 8.69 -0.36 22.03
CA ASN A 5 8.45 -0.61 20.60
C ASN A 5 8.54 -2.13 20.34
N THR A 6 7.59 -2.86 20.91
CA THR A 6 7.36 -4.27 20.64
C THR A 6 6.18 -4.38 19.70
N LEU A 7 6.34 -5.16 18.62
CA LEU A 7 5.20 -5.51 17.77
C LEU A 7 4.07 -6.07 18.65
N PRO A 8 2.80 -5.76 18.32
CA PRO A 8 1.67 -6.40 18.96
C PRO A 8 1.77 -7.92 18.80
N ASP A 9 1.24 -8.69 19.74
CA ASP A 9 1.08 -10.13 19.56
C ASP A 9 -0.21 -10.44 18.78
N TRP A 10 -0.32 -11.66 18.28
CA TRP A 10 -1.50 -12.10 17.50
C TRP A 10 -2.82 -11.97 18.28
N ASN A 11 -2.79 -12.17 19.62
CA ASN A 11 -3.99 -12.04 20.45
C ASN A 11 -4.40 -10.59 20.61
N ALA A 12 -3.43 -9.68 20.75
CA ALA A 12 -3.70 -8.25 20.80
C ALA A 12 -4.31 -7.75 19.48
N LEU A 13 -3.76 -8.19 18.34
CA LEU A 13 -4.31 -7.85 17.01
C LEU A 13 -5.72 -8.43 16.80
N ALA A 14 -5.97 -9.65 17.27
CA ALA A 14 -7.27 -10.31 17.15
C ALA A 14 -8.39 -9.59 17.92
N ALA A 15 -8.05 -8.80 18.93
CA ALA A 15 -8.99 -8.03 19.74
C ALA A 15 -9.36 -6.67 19.14
N LEU A 16 -8.59 -6.18 18.16
CA LEU A 16 -8.82 -4.88 17.50
C LEU A 16 -9.95 -4.96 16.47
N GLY A 17 -10.60 -3.83 16.22
CA GLY A 17 -11.44 -3.64 15.04
C GLY A 17 -10.59 -3.60 13.77
N ASP A 18 -11.21 -3.80 12.61
CA ASP A 18 -10.50 -3.82 11.32
C ASP A 18 -9.75 -2.50 11.07
N ASP A 19 -10.43 -1.37 11.30
CA ASP A 19 -9.86 -0.02 11.11
C ASP A 19 -8.78 0.36 12.14
N GLU A 20 -8.68 -0.42 13.23
CA GLU A 20 -7.70 -0.19 14.31
C GLU A 20 -6.41 -0.99 14.11
N LEU A 21 -6.36 -1.91 13.14
CA LEU A 21 -5.20 -2.74 12.89
C LEU A 21 -4.01 -1.90 12.39
N PRO A 22 -2.87 -1.90 13.11
CA PRO A 22 -1.67 -1.18 12.69
C PRO A 22 -1.02 -1.93 11.51
N LEU A 23 -1.29 -1.48 10.28
CA LEU A 23 -0.95 -2.19 9.06
C LEU A 23 0.54 -2.53 8.94
N LEU A 24 1.43 -1.55 9.22
CA LEU A 24 2.88 -1.76 9.18
C LEU A 24 3.34 -2.80 10.21
N ASP A 25 2.88 -2.65 11.46
CA ASP A 25 3.28 -3.55 12.55
C ASP A 25 2.76 -4.96 12.32
N THR A 26 1.54 -5.09 11.78
CA THR A 26 0.94 -6.38 11.42
C THR A 26 1.75 -7.06 10.31
N ALA A 27 2.13 -6.32 9.26
CA ALA A 27 2.94 -6.86 8.17
C ALA A 27 4.36 -7.27 8.65
N LEU A 28 4.96 -6.52 9.57
CA LEU A 28 6.24 -6.89 10.19
C LEU A 28 6.11 -8.07 11.16
N LEU A 29 4.96 -8.23 11.82
CA LEU A 29 4.68 -9.41 12.65
C LEU A 29 4.56 -10.68 11.79
N ILE A 30 3.90 -10.60 10.64
CA ILE A 30 3.86 -11.69 9.65
C ILE A 30 5.29 -12.06 9.20
N ALA A 31 6.11 -11.05 8.89
CA ALA A 31 7.50 -11.29 8.51
C ALA A 31 8.31 -11.95 9.63
N ARG A 32 8.04 -11.63 10.90
CA ARG A 32 8.73 -12.22 12.05
C ARG A 32 8.45 -13.71 12.24
N ASP A 33 7.35 -14.23 11.73
CA ASP A 33 7.10 -15.68 11.75
C ASP A 33 8.14 -16.46 10.91
N GLU A 34 8.61 -15.85 9.81
CA GLU A 34 9.71 -16.41 8.99
C GLU A 34 11.09 -15.99 9.50
N TYR A 35 11.21 -14.76 10.05
CA TYR A 35 12.46 -14.17 10.54
C TYR A 35 12.38 -13.88 12.04
N PRO A 36 12.54 -14.90 12.93
CA PRO A 36 12.32 -14.75 14.40
C PRO A 36 13.18 -13.65 15.05
N ASP A 37 14.36 -13.37 14.50
CA ASP A 37 15.31 -12.36 15.01
C ASP A 37 15.05 -10.96 14.40
N LEU A 38 13.98 -10.76 13.63
CA LEU A 38 13.64 -9.49 12.99
C LEU A 38 13.45 -8.39 14.03
N ASP A 39 14.24 -7.30 13.93
CA ASP A 39 14.00 -6.07 14.68
C ASP A 39 13.08 -5.12 13.85
N PRO A 40 11.81 -4.95 14.23
CA PRO A 40 10.87 -4.14 13.47
C PRO A 40 11.18 -2.64 13.51
N ARG A 41 11.93 -2.18 14.54
CA ARG A 41 12.21 -0.74 14.76
C ARG A 41 12.95 -0.11 13.59
N GLY A 42 13.90 -0.85 13.00
CA GLY A 42 14.64 -0.39 11.82
C GLY A 42 13.71 -0.11 10.63
N TYR A 43 12.77 -1.00 10.38
CA TYR A 43 11.82 -0.89 9.26
C TYR A 43 10.78 0.21 9.50
N THR A 44 10.27 0.34 10.72
CA THR A 44 9.37 1.44 11.10
C THR A 44 10.07 2.80 10.94
N ALA A 45 11.31 2.92 11.40
CA ALA A 45 12.12 4.14 11.24
C ALA A 45 12.43 4.44 9.77
N GLN A 46 12.64 3.40 8.95
CA GLN A 46 12.84 3.56 7.51
C GLN A 46 11.61 4.14 6.80
N VAL A 47 10.42 3.62 7.11
CA VAL A 47 9.16 4.13 6.55
C VAL A 47 8.89 5.56 7.03
N GLU A 48 9.20 5.89 8.29
CA GLU A 48 9.14 7.26 8.80
C GLU A 48 10.10 8.18 8.04
N THR A 49 11.33 7.73 7.78
CA THR A 49 12.32 8.49 7.00
C THR A 49 11.82 8.83 5.60
N TYR A 50 11.07 7.91 4.95
CA TYR A 50 10.48 8.20 3.64
C TYR A 50 9.46 9.35 3.73
N ALA A 51 8.61 9.33 4.74
CA ALA A 51 7.62 10.39 4.94
C ALA A 51 8.30 11.74 5.29
N ASP A 52 9.29 11.73 6.18
CA ASP A 52 10.01 12.93 6.59
C ASP A 52 10.78 13.58 5.44
N THR A 53 11.34 12.79 4.54
CA THR A 53 12.03 13.28 3.33
C THR A 53 11.06 13.98 2.38
N LEU A 54 9.82 13.47 2.29
CA LEU A 54 8.78 14.04 1.43
C LEU A 54 8.12 15.27 2.05
N ARG A 55 7.98 15.34 3.37
CA ARG A 55 7.22 16.38 4.08
C ARG A 55 7.55 17.81 3.62
N PRO A 56 8.84 18.23 3.56
CA PRO A 56 9.18 19.57 3.09
C PRO A 56 8.84 19.82 1.62
N GLN A 57 8.77 18.78 0.80
CA GLN A 57 8.42 18.90 -0.62
C GLN A 57 6.91 19.06 -0.84
N LEU A 58 6.11 18.74 0.17
CA LEU A 58 4.65 18.77 0.15
C LEU A 58 4.07 19.93 0.98
N ASP A 59 4.93 20.78 1.57
CA ASP A 59 4.52 21.98 2.29
C ASP A 59 4.01 23.04 1.31
N GLY A 60 2.97 23.80 1.75
CA GLY A 60 2.37 24.87 0.97
C GLY A 60 1.10 24.45 0.23
N ASP A 61 0.66 25.34 -0.68
CA ASP A 61 -0.56 25.15 -1.48
C ASP A 61 -0.26 24.32 -2.73
N ILE A 62 0.02 23.02 -2.52
CA ILE A 62 0.28 22.06 -3.60
C ILE A 62 -0.98 21.22 -3.79
N ASP A 63 -1.47 21.15 -5.02
CA ASP A 63 -2.65 20.38 -5.36
C ASP A 63 -2.45 18.86 -5.21
N LEU A 64 -3.54 18.13 -5.08
CA LEU A 64 -3.52 16.69 -4.85
C LEU A 64 -2.76 15.92 -5.95
N PRO A 65 -2.94 16.19 -7.26
CA PRO A 65 -2.19 15.52 -8.31
C PRO A 65 -0.67 15.72 -8.20
N ALA A 66 -0.23 16.93 -7.88
CA ALA A 66 1.20 17.23 -7.71
C ALA A 66 1.78 16.52 -6.46
N ARG A 67 1.02 16.48 -5.35
CA ARG A 67 1.41 15.74 -4.14
C ARG A 67 1.60 14.25 -4.44
N LEU A 68 0.63 13.62 -5.11
CA LEU A 68 0.70 12.21 -5.50
C LEU A 68 1.86 11.94 -6.46
N THR A 69 2.08 12.83 -7.42
CA THR A 69 3.21 12.74 -8.35
C THR A 69 4.55 12.78 -7.62
N ALA A 70 4.70 13.69 -6.66
CA ALA A 70 5.93 13.79 -5.86
C ALA A 70 6.16 12.53 -5.02
N ILE A 71 5.12 12.00 -4.35
CA ILE A 71 5.19 10.78 -3.56
C ILE A 71 5.57 9.58 -4.44
N ASN A 72 4.89 9.41 -5.58
CA ASN A 72 5.14 8.29 -6.47
C ASN A 72 6.55 8.35 -7.08
N ARG A 73 6.99 9.53 -7.52
CA ARG A 73 8.37 9.72 -8.00
C ARG A 73 9.37 9.33 -6.93
N TYR A 74 9.20 9.81 -5.71
CA TYR A 74 10.12 9.51 -4.62
C TYR A 74 10.16 8.00 -4.31
N LEU A 75 9.00 7.36 -4.08
CA LEU A 75 8.96 5.95 -3.71
C LEU A 75 9.43 5.03 -4.83
N PHE A 76 8.98 5.26 -6.06
CA PHE A 76 9.16 4.30 -7.16
C PHE A 76 10.33 4.63 -8.09
N GLU A 77 10.87 5.88 -8.07
CA GLU A 77 12.01 6.26 -8.91
C GLU A 77 13.25 6.59 -8.09
N GLU A 78 13.12 7.33 -6.98
CA GLU A 78 14.28 7.74 -6.16
C GLU A 78 14.66 6.65 -5.15
N VAL A 79 13.71 6.13 -4.36
CA VAL A 79 13.93 4.99 -3.43
C VAL A 79 14.04 3.69 -4.22
N GLY A 80 13.30 3.57 -5.32
CA GLY A 80 13.43 2.48 -6.29
C GLY A 80 12.53 1.27 -6.02
N PHE A 81 11.42 1.43 -5.30
CA PHE A 81 10.44 0.34 -5.16
C PHE A 81 9.86 -0.05 -6.52
N ALA A 82 9.77 -1.35 -6.79
CA ALA A 82 9.28 -1.88 -8.05
C ALA A 82 8.56 -3.22 -7.88
N GLY A 83 7.64 -3.51 -8.79
CA GLY A 83 7.04 -4.84 -8.91
C GLY A 83 8.06 -5.87 -9.40
N ASN A 84 8.15 -7.01 -8.71
CA ASN A 84 9.01 -8.11 -9.14
C ASN A 84 8.31 -8.95 -10.21
N ASN A 85 8.46 -8.56 -11.47
CA ASN A 85 7.87 -9.28 -12.60
C ASN A 85 8.68 -10.53 -13.00
N LEU A 86 9.96 -10.60 -12.64
CA LEU A 86 10.85 -11.71 -13.03
C LEU A 86 10.69 -12.91 -12.11
N GLU A 87 10.49 -12.67 -10.83
CA GLU A 87 10.34 -13.70 -9.79
C GLU A 87 9.10 -13.35 -8.94
N TYR A 88 7.92 -13.30 -9.58
CA TYR A 88 6.68 -12.88 -8.93
C TYR A 88 6.33 -13.76 -7.73
N ASP A 89 6.54 -15.07 -7.84
CA ASP A 89 6.21 -16.07 -6.82
C ASP A 89 7.28 -16.21 -5.72
N ASP A 90 8.35 -15.41 -5.73
CA ASP A 90 9.35 -15.39 -4.66
C ASP A 90 8.67 -14.93 -3.35
N PRO A 91 8.65 -15.78 -2.28
CA PRO A 91 7.99 -15.43 -1.02
C PRO A 91 8.54 -14.15 -0.37
N ARG A 92 9.79 -13.78 -0.64
CA ARG A 92 10.41 -12.54 -0.18
C ARG A 92 9.72 -11.28 -0.72
N ASN A 93 8.92 -11.40 -1.77
CA ASN A 93 8.10 -10.29 -2.26
C ASN A 93 6.91 -9.97 -1.34
N SER A 94 6.57 -10.86 -0.41
CA SER A 94 5.45 -10.73 0.53
C SER A 94 5.89 -10.28 1.92
N TYR A 95 7.10 -10.64 2.36
CA TYR A 95 7.62 -10.23 3.67
C TYR A 95 8.11 -8.79 3.63
N LEU A 96 7.53 -7.94 4.49
CA LEU A 96 7.73 -6.48 4.39
C LEU A 96 9.18 -6.05 4.65
N ASN A 97 9.93 -6.76 5.51
CA ASN A 97 11.36 -6.55 5.71
C ASN A 97 12.14 -6.73 4.39
N ASP A 98 11.92 -7.85 3.70
CA ASP A 98 12.57 -8.14 2.42
C ASP A 98 12.17 -7.12 1.34
N VAL A 99 10.90 -6.73 1.31
CA VAL A 99 10.42 -5.71 0.37
C VAL A 99 11.10 -4.36 0.61
N VAL A 100 11.26 -3.96 1.88
CA VAL A 100 11.98 -2.73 2.22
C VAL A 100 13.46 -2.83 1.89
N ASP A 101 14.11 -3.96 2.13
CA ASP A 101 15.55 -4.13 1.87
C ASP A 101 15.85 -4.24 0.36
N ARG A 102 15.09 -5.05 -0.35
CA ARG A 102 15.29 -5.36 -1.78
C ARG A 102 14.67 -4.33 -2.72
N LYS A 103 13.73 -3.52 -2.24
CA LYS A 103 12.87 -2.61 -3.03
C LYS A 103 12.02 -3.33 -4.08
N LEU A 104 11.79 -4.61 -3.91
CA LEU A 104 11.01 -5.46 -4.81
C LEU A 104 9.84 -6.10 -4.05
N GLY A 105 8.66 -6.07 -4.64
CA GLY A 105 7.45 -6.61 -4.01
C GLY A 105 6.38 -7.05 -5.00
N ILE A 106 5.30 -7.60 -4.45
CA ILE A 106 4.04 -7.88 -5.15
C ILE A 106 3.07 -6.70 -4.94
N PRO A 107 1.93 -6.65 -5.65
CA PRO A 107 1.00 -5.52 -5.57
C PRO A 107 0.62 -5.13 -4.12
N ILE A 108 0.28 -6.11 -3.27
CA ILE A 108 -0.15 -5.84 -1.90
C ILE A 108 0.98 -5.31 -1.01
N SER A 109 2.18 -5.86 -1.09
CA SER A 109 3.30 -5.42 -0.25
C SER A 109 3.78 -4.00 -0.62
N LEU A 110 3.78 -3.65 -1.90
CA LEU A 110 4.04 -2.29 -2.37
C LEU A 110 2.93 -1.32 -1.98
N ALA A 111 1.67 -1.77 -2.00
CA ALA A 111 0.54 -0.98 -1.51
C ALA A 111 0.68 -0.65 -0.01
N VAL A 112 1.09 -1.61 0.83
CA VAL A 112 1.34 -1.37 2.26
C VAL A 112 2.38 -0.25 2.45
N ILE A 113 3.48 -0.25 1.72
CA ILE A 113 4.49 0.82 1.78
C ILE A 113 3.88 2.17 1.39
N GLN A 114 3.15 2.24 0.27
CA GLN A 114 2.54 3.48 -0.19
C GLN A 114 1.49 4.00 0.79
N ILE A 115 0.59 3.15 1.29
CA ILE A 115 -0.42 3.49 2.31
C ILE A 115 0.23 4.05 3.57
N GLU A 116 1.27 3.39 4.08
CA GLU A 116 1.93 3.80 5.31
C GLU A 116 2.68 5.13 5.18
N VAL A 117 3.33 5.38 4.05
CA VAL A 117 4.00 6.66 3.79
C VAL A 117 2.97 7.77 3.60
N THR A 118 1.93 7.57 2.80
CA THR A 118 0.91 8.59 2.54
C THR A 118 0.08 8.92 3.79
N ARG A 119 -0.20 7.93 4.64
CA ARG A 119 -0.87 8.12 5.92
C ARG A 119 -0.09 9.10 6.83
N ARG A 120 1.25 8.95 6.90
CA ARG A 120 2.15 9.84 7.67
C ARG A 120 2.23 11.25 7.09
N LEU A 121 1.87 11.41 5.83
CA LEU A 121 1.80 12.69 5.13
C LEU A 121 0.39 13.32 5.16
N GLY A 122 -0.55 12.74 5.93
CA GLY A 122 -1.92 13.22 6.04
C GLY A 122 -2.77 12.95 4.79
N MET A 123 -2.40 11.98 3.97
CA MET A 123 -3.12 11.53 2.77
C MET A 123 -3.44 10.03 2.89
N PRO A 124 -4.42 9.62 3.71
CA PRO A 124 -4.72 8.21 3.90
C PRO A 124 -5.28 7.59 2.61
N LEU A 125 -4.60 6.57 2.12
CA LEU A 125 -5.08 5.70 1.05
C LEU A 125 -5.71 4.45 1.65
N ASP A 126 -6.75 3.93 1.01
CA ASP A 126 -7.29 2.60 1.32
C ASP A 126 -6.79 1.58 0.30
N GLY A 127 -6.60 0.33 0.73
CA GLY A 127 -6.36 -0.79 -0.17
C GLY A 127 -7.62 -1.20 -0.92
N ILE A 128 -7.46 -1.78 -2.10
CA ILE A 128 -8.53 -2.40 -2.88
C ILE A 128 -8.11 -3.83 -3.23
N SER A 129 -8.90 -4.82 -2.78
CA SER A 129 -8.77 -6.21 -3.24
C SER A 129 -9.40 -6.34 -4.62
N PHE A 130 -8.67 -5.88 -5.64
CA PHE A 130 -9.13 -5.91 -7.03
C PHE A 130 -8.97 -7.31 -7.63
N PRO A 131 -9.89 -7.77 -8.50
CA PRO A 131 -9.78 -9.09 -9.13
C PRO A 131 -8.42 -9.30 -9.82
N GLY A 132 -7.65 -10.29 -9.33
CA GLY A 132 -6.33 -10.62 -9.86
C GLY A 132 -5.22 -9.60 -9.56
N HIS A 133 -5.50 -8.56 -8.76
CA HIS A 133 -4.52 -7.51 -8.45
C HIS A 133 -4.82 -6.85 -7.08
N PHE A 134 -3.90 -6.00 -6.61
CA PHE A 134 -4.14 -5.15 -5.45
C PHE A 134 -3.85 -3.70 -5.83
N LEU A 135 -4.80 -2.82 -5.59
CA LEU A 135 -4.73 -1.40 -5.91
C LEU A 135 -4.88 -0.56 -4.64
N VAL A 136 -4.68 0.74 -4.75
CA VAL A 136 -5.01 1.68 -3.68
C VAL A 136 -5.95 2.76 -4.19
N ARG A 137 -6.75 3.32 -3.30
CA ARG A 137 -7.72 4.37 -3.61
C ARG A 137 -7.58 5.56 -2.69
N LEU A 138 -7.93 6.72 -3.21
CA LEU A 138 -8.11 7.95 -2.46
C LEU A 138 -9.49 8.53 -2.80
N PRO A 139 -10.39 8.68 -1.83
CA PRO A 139 -11.62 9.44 -2.03
C PRO A 139 -11.29 10.90 -2.36
N VAL A 140 -11.96 11.45 -3.36
CA VAL A 140 -11.86 12.86 -3.77
C VAL A 140 -13.27 13.43 -3.94
N ASP A 141 -13.41 14.77 -4.03
CA ASP A 141 -14.72 15.44 -4.04
C ASP A 141 -15.66 14.89 -5.13
N ASP A 142 -15.13 14.58 -6.31
CA ASP A 142 -15.90 14.13 -7.47
C ASP A 142 -15.79 12.61 -7.73
N GLY A 143 -15.33 11.81 -6.74
CA GLY A 143 -15.25 10.35 -6.92
C GLY A 143 -14.12 9.66 -6.18
N ILE A 144 -13.46 8.75 -6.89
CA ILE A 144 -12.38 7.93 -6.34
C ILE A 144 -11.20 7.94 -7.33
N LEU A 145 -10.04 8.34 -6.84
CA LEU A 145 -8.79 8.16 -7.57
C LEU A 145 -8.21 6.78 -7.22
N VAL A 146 -7.95 5.98 -8.23
CA VAL A 146 -7.35 4.64 -8.09
C VAL A 146 -5.91 4.66 -8.61
N LEU A 147 -4.99 4.10 -7.84
CA LEU A 147 -3.56 4.04 -8.17
C LEU A 147 -3.08 2.58 -8.15
N ASP A 148 -2.06 2.29 -8.95
CA ASP A 148 -1.46 0.97 -9.10
C ASP A 148 -0.01 0.97 -8.56
N PRO A 149 0.24 0.59 -7.29
CA PRO A 149 1.58 0.58 -6.70
C PRO A 149 2.56 -0.33 -7.43
N PHE A 150 2.09 -1.45 -8.00
CA PHE A 150 2.92 -2.38 -8.75
C PHE A 150 3.44 -1.77 -10.06
N ASN A 151 2.67 -0.84 -10.62
CA ASN A 151 3.03 -0.05 -11.79
C ASN A 151 3.40 1.40 -11.42
N LYS A 152 4.25 1.57 -10.42
CA LYS A 152 4.82 2.85 -9.96
C LYS A 152 3.78 3.86 -9.47
N GLY A 153 2.67 3.40 -8.90
CA GLY A 153 1.63 4.27 -8.35
C GLY A 153 0.86 5.06 -9.41
N ARG A 154 0.90 4.65 -10.68
CA ARG A 154 0.18 5.37 -11.74
C ARG A 154 -1.34 5.34 -11.53
N PRO A 155 -2.06 6.40 -11.93
CA PRO A 155 -3.51 6.39 -11.94
C PRO A 155 -4.06 5.34 -12.91
N VAL A 156 -5.19 4.73 -12.53
CA VAL A 156 -5.92 3.76 -13.35
C VAL A 156 -7.29 4.32 -13.68
N SER A 157 -7.62 4.40 -14.96
CA SER A 157 -8.90 4.93 -15.43
C SER A 157 -10.05 3.92 -15.19
N ALA A 158 -11.29 4.43 -15.14
CA ALA A 158 -12.47 3.58 -15.00
C ALA A 158 -12.59 2.56 -16.16
N ASP A 159 -12.23 2.93 -17.37
CA ASP A 159 -12.28 2.03 -18.53
C ASP A 159 -11.22 0.93 -18.41
N GLU A 160 -10.00 1.26 -17.98
CA GLU A 160 -8.96 0.26 -17.71
C GLU A 160 -9.36 -0.68 -16.57
N LEU A 161 -10.00 -0.17 -15.51
CA LEU A 161 -10.51 -1.00 -14.41
C LEU A 161 -11.57 -1.98 -14.90
N ARG A 162 -12.51 -1.53 -15.75
CA ARG A 162 -13.52 -2.41 -16.35
C ARG A 162 -12.90 -3.48 -17.24
N GLU A 163 -11.92 -3.11 -18.07
CA GLU A 163 -11.20 -4.05 -18.93
C GLU A 163 -10.48 -5.12 -18.10
N ARG A 164 -9.73 -4.71 -17.06
CA ARG A 164 -9.00 -5.62 -16.17
C ARG A 164 -9.93 -6.54 -15.37
N ALA A 165 -11.10 -6.07 -14.93
CA ALA A 165 -12.06 -6.87 -14.18
C ALA A 165 -12.83 -7.86 -15.06
N SER A 166 -13.04 -7.57 -16.34
CA SER A 166 -13.87 -8.36 -17.26
C SER A 166 -13.57 -9.86 -17.28
N PRO A 167 -12.32 -10.33 -17.35
CA PRO A 167 -12.00 -11.78 -17.33
C PRO A 167 -12.50 -12.49 -16.07
N HIS A 168 -12.57 -11.79 -14.95
CA HIS A 168 -13.02 -12.30 -13.65
C HIS A 168 -14.54 -12.24 -13.46
N MET A 169 -15.24 -11.61 -14.41
CA MET A 169 -16.69 -11.39 -14.40
C MET A 169 -17.38 -12.08 -15.57
N GLY A 170 -16.87 -13.23 -16.00
CA GLY A 170 -17.46 -14.00 -17.09
C GLY A 170 -17.26 -13.38 -18.48
N GLY A 171 -16.25 -12.52 -18.66
CA GLY A 171 -15.91 -11.89 -19.92
C GLY A 171 -16.70 -10.60 -20.23
N HIS A 172 -17.48 -10.10 -19.28
CA HIS A 172 -18.22 -8.85 -19.41
C HIS A 172 -17.63 -7.76 -18.52
N PRO A 173 -17.43 -6.54 -19.01
CA PRO A 173 -16.99 -5.43 -18.17
C PRO A 173 -18.07 -5.09 -17.13
N PRO A 174 -17.67 -4.77 -15.89
CA PRO A 174 -18.61 -4.38 -14.84
C PRO A 174 -19.34 -3.08 -15.20
N ASP A 175 -20.62 -2.99 -14.84
CA ASP A 175 -21.35 -1.73 -14.85
C ASP A 175 -20.85 -0.80 -13.72
N ASP A 176 -21.40 0.42 -13.64
CA ASP A 176 -20.96 1.42 -12.65
C ASP A 176 -21.17 0.94 -11.21
N GLN A 177 -22.29 0.26 -10.93
CA GLN A 177 -22.59 -0.24 -9.59
C GLN A 177 -21.64 -1.38 -9.19
N GLN A 178 -21.40 -2.30 -10.10
CA GLN A 178 -20.47 -3.42 -9.91
C GLN A 178 -19.03 -2.90 -9.73
N LEU A 179 -18.62 -1.91 -10.55
CA LEU A 179 -17.30 -1.31 -10.43
C LEU A 179 -17.12 -0.66 -9.06
N MET A 180 -18.10 0.09 -8.58
CA MET A 180 -18.05 0.70 -7.24
C MET A 180 -17.96 -0.34 -6.12
N GLN A 181 -18.58 -1.50 -6.26
CA GLN A 181 -18.45 -2.62 -5.31
C GLN A 181 -17.05 -3.22 -5.33
N ILE A 182 -16.46 -3.41 -6.50
CA ILE A 182 -15.08 -3.88 -6.66
C ILE A 182 -14.07 -2.90 -6.04
N LEU A 183 -14.37 -1.60 -6.13
CA LEU A 183 -13.52 -0.54 -5.61
C LEU A 183 -13.77 -0.21 -4.12
N ALA A 184 -14.58 -1.01 -3.42
CA ALA A 184 -14.73 -0.86 -1.97
C ALA A 184 -13.40 -1.06 -1.24
N PRO A 185 -13.17 -0.37 -0.11
CA PRO A 185 -11.98 -0.58 0.68
C PRO A 185 -11.81 -2.04 1.06
N ALA A 186 -10.60 -2.56 0.92
CA ALA A 186 -10.25 -3.87 1.45
C ALA A 186 -10.22 -3.80 2.98
N THR A 187 -10.63 -4.90 3.64
CA THR A 187 -10.41 -5.06 5.07
C THR A 187 -8.92 -5.30 5.35
N HIS A 188 -8.46 -4.92 6.54
CA HIS A 188 -7.08 -5.19 6.97
C HIS A 188 -6.88 -6.65 7.44
N ARG A 189 -7.95 -7.44 7.52
CA ARG A 189 -7.97 -8.87 7.90
C ARG A 189 -8.07 -9.80 6.71
#